data_ba90f27cf4fd4bb0554865a00a1a5006
#
_entry.id   ba90f27cf4fd4bb0554865a00a1a5006
#
_cell.length_a   1.000
_cell.length_b   1.000
_cell.length_c   1.000
_cell.angle_alpha   90.00
_cell.angle_beta   90.00
_cell.angle_gamma   90.00
#
_symmetry.space_group_name_H-M   'P 1'
#
loop_
_entity.id
_entity.type
_entity.pdbx_description
1 polymer ?
#
loop_
_entity_poly.entity_id
_entity_poly.type
_entity_poly.pdbx_seq_one_letter_code
_entity_poly.pdbx_strand_id
1 'polypeptide(L)' 'MYAKIYNYKFQGLSEAKVAATFCSEALGKKIVKFNIRSLNISIGQCGSVAIHLKFETSKDLKNFE' A
#
# COMPACT_ATOMS: atom_id res chain seq x y z
N MET A 1 15.54 -7.90 2.25
CA MET A 1 14.33 -7.06 2.39
C MET A 1 13.18 -7.67 1.59
N TYR A 2 12.02 -7.71 2.16
CA TYR A 2 10.86 -8.37 1.56
C TYR A 2 9.85 -7.33 1.13
N ALA A 3 9.20 -7.57 -0.02
CA ALA A 3 8.25 -6.63 -0.59
C ALA A 3 6.91 -7.30 -0.87
N LYS A 4 5.85 -6.53 -0.70
CA LYS A 4 4.50 -6.94 -1.04
C LYS A 4 3.88 -5.87 -1.92
N ILE A 5 3.23 -6.28 -3.00
CA ILE A 5 2.63 -5.37 -3.95
C ILE A 5 1.15 -5.70 -4.10
N TYR A 6 0.30 -4.69 -3.93
CA TYR A 6 -1.13 -4.80 -4.15
C TYR A 6 -1.52 -3.92 -5.31
N ASN A 7 -2.32 -4.47 -6.22
CA ASN A 7 -2.81 -3.73 -7.37
C ASN A 7 -4.34 -3.72 -7.36
N TYR A 8 -4.90 -2.53 -7.49
CA TYR A 8 -6.35 -2.35 -7.55
C TYR A 8 -6.71 -1.51 -8.76
N LYS A 9 -7.87 -1.77 -9.32
CA LYS A 9 -8.37 -0.98 -10.45
C LYS A 9 -9.74 -0.42 -10.11
N PHE A 10 -9.89 0.88 -10.30
CA PHE A 10 -11.15 1.58 -10.06
C PHE A 10 -11.69 2.11 -11.38
N GLN A 11 -12.96 2.54 -11.38
CA GLN A 11 -13.61 2.99 -12.60
C GLN A 11 -13.08 4.33 -13.11
N GLY A 12 -12.49 5.13 -12.25
CA GLY A 12 -11.98 6.43 -12.64
C GLY A 12 -10.90 6.94 -11.72
N LEU A 13 -10.24 8.02 -12.16
CA LEU A 13 -9.15 8.62 -11.43
C LEU A 13 -9.60 9.19 -10.09
N SER A 14 -10.80 9.78 -10.03
CA SER A 14 -11.31 10.32 -8.78
C SER A 14 -11.47 9.26 -7.71
N GLU A 15 -12.03 8.12 -8.09
CA GLU A 15 -12.21 7.00 -7.16
C GLU A 15 -10.86 6.45 -6.70
N ALA A 16 -9.90 6.36 -7.64
CA ALA A 16 -8.57 5.89 -7.33
C ALA A 16 -7.87 6.81 -6.32
N LYS A 17 -8.03 8.11 -6.47
CA LYS A 17 -7.44 9.08 -5.55
C LYS A 17 -8.04 8.96 -4.15
N VAL A 18 -9.34 8.81 -4.05
CA VAL A 18 -10.01 8.65 -2.76
C VAL A 18 -9.54 7.36 -2.08
N ALA A 19 -9.51 6.27 -2.84
CA ALA A 19 -9.05 5.00 -2.32
C ALA A 19 -7.59 5.05 -1.88
N ALA A 20 -6.73 5.69 -2.66
CA ALA A 20 -5.32 5.83 -2.32
C ALA A 20 -5.13 6.62 -1.03
N THR A 21 -5.88 7.71 -0.85
CA THR A 21 -5.82 8.51 0.37
C THR A 21 -6.25 7.69 1.58
N PHE A 22 -7.34 6.96 1.44
CA PHE A 22 -7.84 6.10 2.51
C PHE A 22 -6.82 5.02 2.88
N CYS A 23 -6.25 4.36 1.88
CA CYS A 23 -5.23 3.35 2.12
C CYS A 23 -3.98 3.93 2.76
N SER A 24 -3.57 5.13 2.32
CA SER A 24 -2.40 5.79 2.88
C SER A 24 -2.59 6.07 4.37
N GLU A 25 -3.74 6.57 4.76
CA GLU A 25 -4.03 6.84 6.17
C GLU A 25 -4.09 5.54 6.98
N ALA A 26 -4.78 4.53 6.47
CA ALA A 26 -4.92 3.26 7.17
C ALA A 26 -3.57 2.57 7.33
N LEU A 27 -2.76 2.51 6.27
CA LEU A 27 -1.46 1.86 6.32
C LEU A 27 -0.43 2.68 7.10
N GLY A 28 -0.56 4.01 7.08
CA GLY A 28 0.32 4.86 7.86
C GLY A 28 0.26 4.56 9.35
N LYS A 29 -0.91 4.20 9.85
CA LYS A 29 -1.07 3.81 11.25
C LYS A 29 -0.45 2.46 11.55
N LYS A 30 -0.26 1.62 10.53
CA LYS A 30 0.30 0.28 10.70
C LYS A 30 1.81 0.22 10.50
N ILE A 31 2.43 1.30 10.04
CA ILE A 31 3.87 1.32 9.79
C ILE A 31 4.66 0.92 11.03
N VAL A 32 4.35 1.53 12.17
CA VAL A 32 5.04 1.23 13.43
C VAL A 32 4.68 -0.17 13.92
N LYS A 33 3.40 -0.55 13.83
CA LYS A 33 2.93 -1.81 14.36
C LYS A 33 3.53 -3.02 13.64
N PHE A 34 3.72 -2.93 12.32
CA PHE A 34 4.19 -4.06 11.51
C PHE A 34 5.61 -3.86 10.98
N ASN A 35 6.34 -2.85 11.47
CA ASN A 35 7.72 -2.57 11.05
C ASN A 35 7.85 -2.44 9.54
N ILE A 36 6.93 -1.71 8.92
CA ILE A 36 6.98 -1.45 7.48
C ILE A 36 8.10 -0.45 7.20
N ARG A 37 9.07 -0.85 6.37
CA ARG A 37 10.22 -0.01 6.06
C ARG A 37 9.93 1.04 5.01
N SER A 38 9.03 0.73 4.08
CA SER A 38 8.70 1.66 3.01
C SER A 38 7.27 1.44 2.56
N LEU A 39 6.60 2.54 2.26
CA LEU A 39 5.24 2.53 1.74
C LEU A 39 5.16 3.49 0.56
N ASN A 40 4.84 2.97 -0.61
CA ASN A 40 4.66 3.78 -1.80
C ASN A 40 3.31 3.45 -2.43
N ILE A 41 2.57 4.48 -2.79
CA ILE A 41 1.28 4.34 -3.46
C ILE A 41 1.36 5.09 -4.78
N SER A 42 1.13 4.38 -5.88
CA SER A 42 1.13 4.95 -7.21
C SER A 42 -0.27 4.94 -7.79
N ILE A 43 -0.64 6.01 -8.47
CA ILE A 43 -1.97 6.15 -9.08
C ILE A 43 -1.78 6.32 -10.59
N GLY A 44 -2.40 5.40 -11.36
CA GLY A 44 -2.40 5.50 -12.82
C GLY A 44 -3.58 6.33 -13.31
N GLN A 45 -3.44 6.93 -14.49
CA GLN A 45 -4.48 7.79 -15.06
C GLN A 45 -5.77 7.03 -15.38
N CYS A 46 -5.68 5.74 -15.57
CA CYS A 46 -6.85 4.90 -15.86
C CYS A 46 -7.59 4.41 -14.62
N GLY A 47 -7.21 4.90 -13.44
CA GLY A 47 -7.84 4.49 -12.20
C GLY A 47 -7.15 3.34 -11.50
N SER A 48 -5.94 3.01 -11.91
CA SER A 48 -5.16 1.95 -11.27
C SER A 48 -4.46 2.48 -10.02
N VAL A 49 -4.42 1.66 -8.97
CA VAL A 49 -3.70 1.98 -7.75
C VAL A 49 -2.75 0.83 -7.44
N ALA A 50 -1.48 1.14 -7.26
CA ALA A 50 -0.48 0.14 -6.87
C ALA A 50 0.08 0.54 -5.50
N ILE A 51 0.07 -0.40 -4.57
CA ILE A 51 0.57 -0.18 -3.22
C ILE A 51 1.79 -1.07 -3.04
N HIS A 52 2.94 -0.46 -2.77
CA HIS A 52 4.20 -1.15 -2.58
C HIS A 52 4.61 -1.05 -1.12
N LEU A 53 4.75 -2.18 -0.46
CA LEU A 53 5.18 -2.26 0.93
C LEU A 53 6.48 -3.02 1.00
N LYS A 54 7.42 -2.54 1.82
CA LYS A 54 8.68 -3.23 2.06
C LYS A 54 8.83 -3.52 3.54
N PHE A 55 9.26 -4.73 3.84
CA PHE A 55 9.49 -5.20 5.20
C PHE A 55 10.95 -5.61 5.37
N GLU A 56 11.46 -5.48 6.57
CA GLU A 56 12.84 -5.84 6.85
C GLU A 56 13.04 -7.36 6.93
N THR A 57 12.07 -8.08 7.52
CA THR A 57 12.14 -9.52 7.69
C THR A 57 10.90 -10.21 7.14
N SER A 58 11.03 -11.52 6.84
CA SER A 58 9.88 -12.32 6.42
C SER A 58 8.84 -12.45 7.51
N LYS A 59 9.27 -12.40 8.77
CA LYS A 59 8.37 -12.47 9.90
C LYS A 59 7.44 -11.24 9.95
N ASP A 60 8.00 -10.06 9.69
CA ASP A 60 7.21 -8.83 9.64
C ASP A 60 6.18 -8.90 8.52
N LEU A 61 6.58 -9.40 7.35
CA LEU A 61 5.67 -9.58 6.23
C LEU A 61 4.52 -10.53 6.57
N LYS A 62 4.84 -11.66 7.20
CA LYS A 62 3.80 -12.63 7.60
C LYS A 62 2.86 -12.05 8.64
N ASN A 63 3.37 -11.30 9.59
CA ASN A 63 2.52 -10.67 10.60
C ASN A 63 1.55 -9.67 9.98
N PHE A 64 1.97 -9.00 8.91
CA PHE A 64 1.12 -8.05 8.21
C PHE A 64 -0.01 -8.77 7.46
N GLU A 65 0.27 -9.91 6.89
CA GLU A 65 -0.73 -10.68 6.19
C GLU A 65 -1.71 -11.33 7.17
#